data_c3e9f56c98af01c169b0566ea0c89c12
#
_entry.id   c3e9f56c98af01c169b0566ea0c89c12
#
_cell.length_a   1.000
_cell.length_b   1.000
_cell.length_c   1.000
_cell.angle_alpha   90.00
_cell.angle_beta   90.00
_cell.angle_gamma   90.00
#
_symmetry.space_group_name_H-M   'P 1'
#
loop_
_entity.id
_entity.type
_entity.pdbx_description
1 polymer ?
#
loop_
_entity_poly.entity_id
_entity_poly.type
_entity_poly.pdbx_seq_one_letter_code
_entity_poly.pdbx_strand_id
1 'polypeptide(L)'
;MTAYSVLMSVYKNDDTNHLKQAVRSMTDQTIPPEEIILVRDGEVGEQLQCAINEIVSSSPGMFTYIPLEKNGGLGNALKIGIEKSRNELIARMDSDDISIIDRCEKQLLAFSEDPELDLVGGQVLEFCDEETNNIGKRLVPEDDEQIKSLLQSRCPFNHPTVMYKKSSVIKAGNYEEIHFVEDYYLWCKMALRQCKFRNLKEFLVHMRVDNNTYRRRGGKKYFHSIKYLEKFKMQNGIIGRARYIRNITVRFVQCVLLPNKLRGWIYRKFLRQDN
;
A
#
# COMPACT_ATOMS: atom_id res chain seq x y z
N MET A 1 0.03 14.55 21.58
CA MET A 1 0.28 14.10 20.19
C MET A 1 -0.84 13.14 19.81
N THR A 2 -1.27 13.14 18.56
CA THR A 2 -2.36 12.26 18.12
C THR A 2 -1.86 10.83 18.04
N ALA A 3 -2.51 9.90 18.74
CA ALA A 3 -2.20 8.49 18.71
C ALA A 3 -2.52 7.89 17.35
N TYR A 4 -1.72 6.91 16.90
CA TYR A 4 -1.96 6.19 15.64
C TYR A 4 -1.62 4.70 15.78
N SER A 5 -2.26 3.91 14.93
CA SER A 5 -1.97 2.48 14.76
C SER A 5 -1.13 2.26 13.51
N VAL A 6 -0.27 1.24 13.54
CA VAL A 6 0.37 0.70 12.33
C VAL A 6 -0.37 -0.56 11.90
N LEU A 7 -0.65 -0.70 10.62
CA LEU A 7 -1.28 -1.90 10.06
C LEU A 7 -0.32 -2.61 9.11
N MET A 8 0.02 -3.84 9.46
CA MET A 8 0.87 -4.74 8.69
C MET A 8 0.17 -6.07 8.45
N SER A 9 0.46 -6.69 7.33
CA SER A 9 0.02 -8.07 7.04
C SER A 9 1.23 -8.91 6.67
N VAL A 10 1.23 -10.17 7.10
CA VAL A 10 2.27 -11.15 6.81
C VAL A 10 1.64 -12.45 6.31
N TYR A 11 2.26 -13.09 5.33
CA TYR A 11 1.79 -14.34 4.75
C TYR A 11 2.95 -15.32 4.47
N LYS A 12 2.63 -16.54 4.04
CA LYS A 12 3.56 -17.67 3.95
C LYS A 12 4.85 -17.47 3.11
N ASN A 13 4.85 -16.50 2.19
CA ASN A 13 6.03 -16.26 1.33
C ASN A 13 6.88 -15.07 1.79
N ASP A 14 6.56 -14.46 2.94
CA ASP A 14 7.34 -13.35 3.47
C ASP A 14 8.64 -13.86 4.11
N ASP A 15 9.68 -13.05 3.96
CA ASP A 15 10.99 -13.34 4.54
C ASP A 15 11.02 -12.90 6.02
N THR A 16 11.57 -13.75 6.86
CA THR A 16 11.67 -13.53 8.31
C THR A 16 12.49 -12.30 8.68
N ASN A 17 13.62 -12.07 7.98
CA ASN A 17 14.50 -10.95 8.28
C ASN A 17 13.90 -9.64 7.77
N HIS A 18 13.25 -9.66 6.61
CA HIS A 18 12.54 -8.49 6.09
C HIS A 18 11.40 -8.08 7.01
N LEU A 19 10.62 -9.02 7.54
CA LEU A 19 9.58 -8.74 8.53
C LEU A 19 10.16 -8.08 9.78
N LYS A 20 11.25 -8.60 10.34
CA LYS A 20 11.93 -8.01 11.51
C LYS A 20 12.41 -6.58 11.22
N GLN A 21 12.97 -6.33 10.04
CA GLN A 21 13.40 -4.98 9.61
C GLN A 21 12.21 -4.03 9.47
N ALA A 22 11.15 -4.46 8.79
CA ALA A 22 9.95 -3.67 8.57
C ALA A 22 9.29 -3.27 9.90
N VAL A 23 9.10 -4.23 10.81
CA VAL A 23 8.53 -3.96 12.14
C VAL A 23 9.43 -2.99 12.92
N ARG A 24 10.75 -3.22 12.95
CA ARG A 24 11.69 -2.34 13.63
C ARG A 24 11.63 -0.91 13.08
N SER A 25 11.55 -0.73 11.78
CA SER A 25 11.45 0.60 11.16
C SER A 25 10.19 1.35 11.57
N MET A 26 9.13 0.65 12.02
CA MET A 26 7.90 1.24 12.53
C MET A 26 7.91 1.44 14.06
N THR A 27 8.60 0.58 14.81
CA THR A 27 8.77 0.79 16.27
C THR A 27 9.74 1.92 16.60
N ASP A 28 10.76 2.11 15.76
CA ASP A 28 11.84 3.10 15.95
C ASP A 28 11.48 4.49 15.39
N GLN A 29 10.22 4.75 15.03
CA GLN A 29 9.78 6.06 14.54
C GLN A 29 10.03 7.17 15.57
N THR A 30 10.34 8.41 15.11
CA THR A 30 10.50 9.59 16.00
C THR A 30 9.28 9.83 16.90
N ILE A 31 8.09 9.53 16.38
CA ILE A 31 6.85 9.41 17.15
C ILE A 31 6.40 7.93 17.05
N PRO A 32 6.65 7.11 18.06
CA PRO A 32 6.31 5.68 18.00
C PRO A 32 4.79 5.46 17.97
N PRO A 33 4.33 4.37 17.33
CA PRO A 33 2.91 4.01 17.30
C PRO A 33 2.43 3.58 18.69
N GLU A 34 1.16 3.84 18.97
CA GLU A 34 0.51 3.30 20.16
C GLU A 34 0.15 1.81 19.99
N GLU A 35 -0.08 1.40 18.73
CA GLU A 35 -0.48 0.05 18.38
C GLU A 35 0.12 -0.38 17.04
N ILE A 36 0.55 -1.65 16.98
CA ILE A 36 0.89 -2.32 15.72
C ILE A 36 -0.04 -3.51 15.56
N ILE A 37 -0.88 -3.45 14.52
CA ILE A 37 -1.77 -4.55 14.15
C ILE A 37 -1.03 -5.41 13.14
N LEU A 38 -0.71 -6.63 13.53
CA LEU A 38 -0.04 -7.61 12.67
C LEU A 38 -1.03 -8.72 12.31
N VAL A 39 -1.48 -8.73 11.07
CA VAL A 39 -2.41 -9.76 10.55
C VAL A 39 -1.60 -10.84 9.84
N ARG A 40 -1.65 -12.08 10.37
CA ARG A 40 -1.10 -13.25 9.67
C ARG A 40 -2.17 -13.82 8.74
N ASP A 41 -1.98 -13.66 7.43
CA ASP A 41 -2.92 -14.09 6.41
C ASP A 41 -2.74 -15.58 6.04
N GLY A 42 -3.35 -16.44 6.83
CA GLY A 42 -3.27 -17.89 6.75
C GLY A 42 -2.05 -18.48 7.47
N GLU A 43 -1.87 -19.79 7.37
CA GLU A 43 -0.73 -20.49 7.97
C GLU A 43 0.59 -20.10 7.30
N VAL A 44 1.64 -20.01 8.11
CA VAL A 44 3.02 -19.72 7.69
C VAL A 44 3.96 -20.83 8.14
N GLY A 45 5.16 -20.88 7.56
CA GLY A 45 6.20 -21.81 8.00
C GLY A 45 6.65 -21.56 9.44
N GLU A 46 7.18 -22.60 10.10
CA GLU A 46 7.59 -22.58 11.52
C GLU A 46 8.57 -21.44 11.82
N GLN A 47 9.58 -21.23 10.97
CA GLN A 47 10.57 -20.18 11.14
C GLN A 47 9.94 -18.77 11.17
N LEU A 48 9.01 -18.49 10.25
CA LEU A 48 8.30 -17.22 10.19
C LEU A 48 7.35 -17.07 11.40
N GLN A 49 6.68 -18.15 11.81
CA GLN A 49 5.82 -18.13 13.00
C GLN A 49 6.62 -17.87 14.29
N CYS A 50 7.81 -18.47 14.43
CA CYS A 50 8.69 -18.18 15.56
C CYS A 50 9.09 -16.69 15.60
N ALA A 51 9.47 -16.12 14.44
CA ALA A 51 9.80 -14.69 14.37
C ALA A 51 8.61 -13.78 14.72
N ILE A 52 7.40 -14.11 14.25
CA ILE A 52 6.18 -13.39 14.64
C ILE A 52 5.98 -13.43 16.15
N ASN A 53 6.14 -14.61 16.77
CA ASN A 53 5.97 -14.78 18.22
C ASN A 53 7.02 -13.96 18.99
N GLU A 54 8.28 -13.96 18.55
CA GLU A 54 9.35 -13.12 19.13
C GLU A 54 9.01 -11.63 19.05
N ILE A 55 8.59 -11.15 17.87
CA ILE A 55 8.20 -9.75 17.64
C ILE A 55 7.06 -9.36 18.58
N VAL A 56 5.99 -10.14 18.62
CA VAL A 56 4.80 -9.83 19.42
C VAL A 56 5.11 -9.84 20.92
N SER A 57 5.97 -10.75 21.37
CA SER A 57 6.37 -10.86 22.77
C SER A 57 7.37 -9.80 23.22
N SER A 58 8.15 -9.19 22.28
CA SER A 58 9.18 -8.20 22.60
C SER A 58 8.64 -6.88 23.16
N SER A 59 7.37 -6.55 22.87
CA SER A 59 6.72 -5.30 23.30
C SER A 59 5.28 -5.56 23.75
N PRO A 60 5.08 -6.09 24.96
CA PRO A 60 3.75 -6.40 25.49
C PRO A 60 2.82 -5.19 25.48
N GLY A 61 1.62 -5.35 24.94
CA GLY A 61 0.61 -4.30 24.85
C GLY A 61 0.69 -3.41 23.61
N MET A 62 1.81 -3.43 22.87
CA MET A 62 1.94 -2.68 21.60
C MET A 62 1.30 -3.46 20.43
N PHE A 63 1.38 -4.78 20.42
CA PHE A 63 0.92 -5.60 19.30
C PHE A 63 -0.51 -6.11 19.50
N THR A 64 -1.34 -5.90 18.46
CA THR A 64 -2.59 -6.62 18.26
C THR A 64 -2.34 -7.67 17.16
N TYR A 65 -2.06 -8.91 17.58
CA TYR A 65 -1.78 -10.01 16.64
C TYR A 65 -3.06 -10.74 16.25
N ILE A 66 -3.30 -10.87 14.94
CA ILE A 66 -4.50 -11.48 14.37
C ILE A 66 -4.09 -12.63 13.44
N PRO A 67 -4.06 -13.89 13.92
CA PRO A 67 -3.83 -15.06 13.09
C PRO A 67 -5.11 -15.47 12.35
N LEU A 68 -5.13 -15.36 11.02
CA LEU A 68 -6.21 -15.91 10.20
C LEU A 68 -5.93 -17.40 9.91
N GLU A 69 -6.96 -18.23 9.94
CA GLU A 69 -6.83 -19.67 9.67
C GLU A 69 -6.48 -19.96 8.21
N LYS A 70 -7.00 -19.15 7.28
CA LYS A 70 -6.83 -19.33 5.84
C LYS A 70 -6.34 -18.04 5.18
N ASN A 71 -5.49 -18.20 4.16
CA ASN A 71 -5.09 -17.08 3.33
C ASN A 71 -6.31 -16.54 2.56
N GLY A 72 -6.70 -15.32 2.91
CA GLY A 72 -7.82 -14.60 2.30
C GLY A 72 -7.39 -13.49 1.34
N GLY A 73 -6.08 -13.26 1.21
CA GLY A 73 -5.49 -12.19 0.40
C GLY A 73 -5.31 -10.87 1.15
N LEU A 74 -4.45 -10.00 0.57
CA LEU A 74 -4.02 -8.76 1.21
C LEU A 74 -5.21 -7.84 1.55
N GLY A 75 -6.16 -7.67 0.63
CA GLY A 75 -7.33 -6.83 0.86
C GLY A 75 -8.17 -7.30 2.05
N ASN A 76 -8.37 -8.61 2.21
CA ASN A 76 -9.09 -9.18 3.34
C ASN A 76 -8.32 -9.00 4.66
N ALA A 77 -7.01 -9.26 4.67
CA ALA A 77 -6.17 -9.07 5.85
C ALA A 77 -6.19 -7.61 6.32
N LEU A 78 -6.01 -6.65 5.41
CA LEU A 78 -6.07 -5.22 5.72
C LEU A 78 -7.46 -4.79 6.22
N LYS A 79 -8.52 -5.30 5.61
CA LYS A 79 -9.90 -5.04 6.05
C LYS A 79 -10.09 -5.41 7.52
N ILE A 80 -9.71 -6.64 7.89
CA ILE A 80 -9.82 -7.14 9.27
C ILE A 80 -8.98 -6.30 10.23
N GLY A 81 -7.74 -5.98 9.83
CA GLY A 81 -6.85 -5.15 10.63
C GLY A 81 -7.40 -3.76 10.90
N ILE A 82 -8.00 -3.08 9.90
CA ILE A 82 -8.66 -1.78 10.09
C ILE A 82 -9.82 -1.87 11.07
N GLU A 83 -10.67 -2.89 10.94
CA GLU A 83 -11.81 -3.08 11.84
C GLU A 83 -11.38 -3.25 13.30
N LYS A 84 -10.23 -3.89 13.53
CA LYS A 84 -9.66 -4.17 14.86
C LYS A 84 -8.77 -3.06 15.41
N SER A 85 -8.36 -2.08 14.58
CA SER A 85 -7.51 -0.98 15.06
C SER A 85 -8.21 -0.13 16.11
N ARG A 86 -7.45 0.37 17.10
CA ARG A 86 -7.97 1.22 18.17
C ARG A 86 -7.99 2.70 17.80
N ASN A 87 -7.02 3.14 17.01
CA ASN A 87 -6.82 4.55 16.69
C ASN A 87 -7.51 4.98 15.39
N GLU A 88 -7.84 6.26 15.32
CA GLU A 88 -8.43 6.87 14.12
C GLU A 88 -7.43 6.99 12.98
N LEU A 89 -6.15 7.31 13.26
CA LEU A 89 -5.11 7.34 12.26
C LEU A 89 -4.43 5.98 12.16
N ILE A 90 -4.32 5.47 10.93
CA ILE A 90 -3.70 4.17 10.64
C ILE A 90 -2.62 4.37 9.59
N ALA A 91 -1.35 4.10 9.95
CA ALA A 91 -0.23 4.01 9.02
C ALA A 91 -0.13 2.58 8.46
N ARG A 92 -0.23 2.43 7.15
CA ARG A 92 -0.05 1.13 6.49
C ARG A 92 1.43 0.88 6.23
N MET A 93 1.90 -0.37 6.40
CA MET A 93 3.26 -0.78 6.10
C MET A 93 3.29 -2.19 5.51
N ASP A 94 4.15 -2.42 4.49
CA ASP A 94 4.43 -3.76 3.98
C ASP A 94 5.40 -4.51 4.89
N SER A 95 5.35 -5.84 4.87
CA SER A 95 6.20 -6.72 5.68
C SER A 95 7.66 -6.82 5.20
N ASP A 96 7.97 -6.25 4.03
CA ASP A 96 9.29 -6.35 3.38
C ASP A 96 9.95 -4.99 3.08
N ASP A 97 9.27 -3.88 3.39
CA ASP A 97 9.74 -2.52 3.17
C ASP A 97 10.36 -1.91 4.44
N ILE A 98 11.03 -0.76 4.32
CA ILE A 98 11.66 -0.04 5.44
C ILE A 98 11.09 1.39 5.49
N SER A 99 10.48 1.76 6.61
CA SER A 99 10.00 3.12 6.85
C SER A 99 11.14 4.07 7.19
N ILE A 100 11.10 5.30 6.63
CA ILE A 100 11.99 6.38 7.09
C ILE A 100 11.61 6.74 8.52
N ILE A 101 12.62 7.06 9.34
CA ILE A 101 12.49 7.22 10.79
C ILE A 101 11.50 8.32 11.22
N ASP A 102 11.36 9.38 10.45
CA ASP A 102 10.47 10.53 10.73
C ASP A 102 9.19 10.54 9.89
N ARG A 103 8.88 9.42 9.22
CA ARG A 103 7.70 9.29 8.35
C ARG A 103 6.42 9.63 9.08
N CYS A 104 6.16 8.98 10.21
CA CYS A 104 4.89 9.13 10.91
C CYS A 104 4.76 10.53 11.52
N GLU A 105 5.85 11.13 12.00
CA GLU A 105 5.87 12.53 12.46
C GLU A 105 5.43 13.50 11.36
N LYS A 106 5.98 13.38 10.15
CA LYS A 106 5.62 14.22 8.99
C LYS A 106 4.15 14.04 8.59
N GLN A 107 3.64 12.81 8.62
CA GLN A 107 2.24 12.53 8.30
C GLN A 107 1.29 13.05 9.37
N LEU A 108 1.62 12.90 10.65
CA LEU A 108 0.85 13.46 11.76
C LEU A 108 0.81 14.99 11.71
N LEU A 109 1.93 15.63 11.35
CA LEU A 109 2.00 17.08 11.15
C LEU A 109 1.03 17.51 10.03
N ALA A 110 1.02 16.81 8.89
CA ALA A 110 0.11 17.11 7.79
C ALA A 110 -1.38 17.04 8.20
N PHE A 111 -1.76 16.02 9.00
CA PHE A 111 -3.13 15.93 9.56
C PHE A 111 -3.43 17.03 10.59
N SER A 112 -2.42 17.51 11.31
CA SER A 112 -2.57 18.63 12.26
C SER A 112 -2.75 19.96 11.55
N GLU A 113 -2.01 20.19 10.44
CA GLU A 113 -2.12 21.38 9.60
C GLU A 113 -3.43 21.45 8.82
N ASP A 114 -3.93 20.31 8.39
CA ASP A 114 -5.18 20.19 7.62
C ASP A 114 -6.04 19.02 8.17
N PRO A 115 -6.87 19.31 9.18
CA PRO A 115 -7.73 18.29 9.80
C PRO A 115 -8.79 17.67 8.87
N GLU A 116 -9.03 18.26 7.70
CA GLU A 116 -9.94 17.70 6.69
C GLU A 116 -9.30 16.60 5.85
N LEU A 117 -7.98 16.41 5.89
CA LEU A 117 -7.33 15.32 5.18
C LEU A 117 -7.85 13.97 5.65
N ASP A 118 -8.13 13.10 4.70
CA ASP A 118 -8.57 11.72 4.94
C ASP A 118 -7.43 10.70 4.72
N LEU A 119 -6.46 11.05 3.85
CA LEU A 119 -5.32 10.21 3.53
C LEU A 119 -4.10 11.06 3.17
N VAL A 120 -2.96 10.69 3.74
CA VAL A 120 -1.63 11.25 3.45
C VAL A 120 -0.70 10.13 3.01
N GLY A 121 -0.19 10.22 1.79
CA GLY A 121 0.87 9.34 1.25
C GLY A 121 2.19 10.09 1.06
N GLY A 122 3.09 9.52 0.26
CA GLY A 122 4.35 10.16 -0.11
C GLY A 122 5.18 9.37 -1.12
N GLN A 123 6.41 9.83 -1.34
CA GLN A 123 7.32 9.27 -2.33
C GLN A 123 8.02 8.01 -1.79
N VAL A 124 8.53 7.19 -2.71
CA VAL A 124 9.24 5.93 -2.40
C VAL A 124 10.59 5.90 -3.11
N LEU A 125 11.63 5.51 -2.36
CA LEU A 125 12.89 5.05 -2.92
C LEU A 125 12.82 3.52 -3.10
N GLU A 126 13.16 3.05 -4.30
CA GLU A 126 13.25 1.61 -4.56
C GLU A 126 14.69 1.13 -4.33
N PHE A 127 14.84 0.02 -3.63
CA PHE A 127 16.14 -0.62 -3.40
C PHE A 127 16.11 -2.11 -3.69
N CYS A 128 17.29 -2.69 -3.93
CA CYS A 128 17.47 -4.11 -4.14
C CYS A 128 18.57 -4.63 -3.21
N ASP A 129 18.33 -5.77 -2.58
CA ASP A 129 19.21 -6.46 -1.63
C ASP A 129 19.49 -5.63 -0.37
N GLU A 130 20.34 -4.60 -0.44
CA GLU A 130 20.67 -3.71 0.68
C GLU A 130 19.99 -2.35 0.52
N GLU A 131 19.55 -1.73 1.62
CA GLU A 131 18.87 -0.44 1.65
C GLU A 131 19.67 0.70 1.00
N THR A 132 20.99 0.62 1.04
CA THR A 132 21.91 1.57 0.41
C THR A 132 21.96 1.48 -1.11
N ASN A 133 21.51 0.36 -1.69
CA ASN A 133 21.48 0.13 -3.13
C ASN A 133 20.19 0.67 -3.76
N ASN A 134 20.09 2.00 -3.85
CA ASN A 134 18.93 2.66 -4.46
C ASN A 134 18.94 2.47 -5.99
N ILE A 135 17.86 1.89 -6.52
CA ILE A 135 17.72 1.55 -7.94
C ILE A 135 16.63 2.36 -8.66
N GLY A 136 15.91 3.22 -7.96
CA GLY A 136 14.88 4.07 -8.58
C GLY A 136 14.03 4.85 -7.59
N LYS A 137 13.21 5.75 -8.14
CA LYS A 137 12.25 6.58 -7.40
C LYS A 137 10.85 6.34 -7.94
N ARG A 138 9.85 6.29 -7.05
CA ARG A 138 8.44 6.29 -7.44
C ARG A 138 7.79 7.56 -6.93
N LEU A 139 7.61 8.50 -7.85
CA LEU A 139 7.00 9.78 -7.57
C LEU A 139 5.50 9.75 -7.88
N VAL A 140 4.74 10.38 -7.02
CA VAL A 140 3.28 10.56 -7.10
C VAL A 140 2.93 12.03 -6.92
N PRO A 141 1.80 12.52 -7.48
CA PRO A 141 1.39 13.92 -7.34
C PRO A 141 1.07 14.25 -5.88
N GLU A 142 1.28 15.50 -5.47
CA GLU A 142 1.16 15.95 -4.09
C GLU A 142 -0.27 16.44 -3.76
N ASP A 143 -0.90 17.18 -4.70
CA ASP A 143 -2.15 17.87 -4.47
C ASP A 143 -3.40 17.02 -4.75
N ASP A 144 -4.48 17.26 -4.01
CA ASP A 144 -5.75 16.54 -4.10
C ASP A 144 -6.31 16.48 -5.53
N GLU A 145 -6.30 17.61 -6.23
CA GLU A 145 -6.81 17.70 -7.60
C GLU A 145 -6.00 16.84 -8.57
N GLN A 146 -4.66 16.91 -8.49
CA GLN A 146 -3.75 16.11 -9.32
C GLN A 146 -3.87 14.63 -8.97
N ILE A 147 -4.01 14.28 -7.69
CA ILE A 147 -4.24 12.91 -7.21
C ILE A 147 -5.54 12.36 -7.80
N LYS A 148 -6.65 13.08 -7.69
CA LYS A 148 -7.96 12.69 -8.25
C LYS A 148 -7.94 12.62 -9.79
N SER A 149 -7.23 13.49 -10.45
CA SER A 149 -7.01 13.42 -11.89
C SER A 149 -6.23 12.15 -12.29
N LEU A 150 -5.18 11.81 -11.55
CA LEU A 150 -4.36 10.62 -11.82
C LEU A 150 -5.11 9.31 -11.59
N LEU A 151 -6.07 9.26 -10.64
CA LEU A 151 -6.98 8.11 -10.43
C LEU A 151 -7.68 7.65 -11.71
N GLN A 152 -7.86 8.53 -12.68
CA GLN A 152 -8.49 8.17 -13.95
C GLN A 152 -7.65 7.20 -14.80
N SER A 153 -6.34 7.11 -14.58
CA SER A 153 -5.41 6.34 -15.42
C SER A 153 -4.50 5.36 -14.67
N ARG A 154 -4.04 5.72 -13.46
CA ARG A 154 -3.19 4.87 -12.61
C ARG A 154 -3.39 5.16 -11.12
N CYS A 155 -2.92 4.26 -10.25
CA CYS A 155 -2.92 4.48 -8.81
C CYS A 155 -2.05 5.69 -8.46
N PRO A 156 -2.59 6.70 -7.73
CA PRO A 156 -1.87 7.92 -7.38
C PRO A 156 -1.14 7.85 -6.04
N PHE A 157 -1.14 6.72 -5.38
CA PHE A 157 -0.47 6.50 -4.11
C PHE A 157 0.52 5.35 -4.19
N ASN A 158 1.57 5.46 -3.41
CA ASN A 158 2.44 4.35 -3.06
C ASN A 158 1.86 3.68 -1.82
N HIS A 159 1.29 2.50 -1.96
CA HIS A 159 0.54 1.82 -0.89
C HIS A 159 1.29 1.70 0.45
N PRO A 160 2.62 1.36 0.50
CA PRO A 160 3.32 1.27 1.78
C PRO A 160 3.51 2.60 2.50
N THR A 161 3.25 3.74 1.84
CA THR A 161 3.46 5.07 2.44
C THR A 161 2.22 5.66 3.09
N VAL A 162 1.03 5.10 2.88
CA VAL A 162 -0.21 5.79 3.26
C VAL A 162 -0.47 5.75 4.78
N MET A 163 -0.93 6.89 5.30
CA MET A 163 -1.62 7.02 6.57
C MET A 163 -3.01 7.59 6.29
N TYR A 164 -4.05 7.03 6.90
CA TYR A 164 -5.43 7.43 6.62
C TYR A 164 -6.30 7.40 7.88
N LYS A 165 -7.42 8.13 7.82
CA LYS A 165 -8.47 8.05 8.83
C LYS A 165 -9.24 6.74 8.70
N LYS A 166 -9.33 5.99 9.79
CA LYS A 166 -10.13 4.76 9.88
C LYS A 166 -11.58 5.00 9.47
N SER A 167 -12.18 6.05 10.01
CA SER A 167 -13.58 6.41 9.73
C SER A 167 -13.83 6.65 8.23
N SER A 168 -12.91 7.30 7.53
CA SER A 168 -13.01 7.58 6.09
C SER A 168 -12.91 6.31 5.24
N VAL A 169 -12.00 5.39 5.61
CA VAL A 169 -11.86 4.08 4.95
C VAL A 169 -13.12 3.22 5.17
N ILE A 170 -13.63 3.15 6.40
CA ILE A 170 -14.87 2.41 6.71
C ILE A 170 -16.06 3.01 5.95
N LYS A 171 -16.22 4.33 5.95
CA LYS A 171 -17.28 5.04 5.20
C LYS A 171 -17.21 4.80 3.69
N ALA A 172 -16.01 4.59 3.14
CA ALA A 172 -15.82 4.24 1.74
C ALA A 172 -16.10 2.75 1.44
N GLY A 173 -16.33 1.91 2.47
CA GLY A 173 -16.64 0.49 2.33
C GLY A 173 -15.43 -0.43 2.54
N ASN A 174 -14.35 0.09 3.14
CA ASN A 174 -13.14 -0.64 3.52
C ASN A 174 -12.45 -1.33 2.33
N TYR A 175 -11.34 -2.06 2.58
CA TYR A 175 -10.68 -2.88 1.55
C TYR A 175 -11.59 -4.03 1.07
N GLU A 176 -11.41 -4.39 -0.19
CA GLU A 176 -11.98 -5.60 -0.79
C GLU A 176 -10.86 -6.40 -1.45
N GLU A 177 -10.96 -7.73 -1.39
CA GLU A 177 -9.96 -8.59 -2.03
C GLU A 177 -10.14 -8.57 -3.54
N ILE A 178 -9.34 -7.75 -4.20
CA ILE A 178 -9.25 -7.66 -5.66
C ILE A 178 -7.78 -7.74 -6.05
N HIS A 179 -7.36 -8.89 -6.49
CA HIS A 179 -5.98 -9.27 -6.76
C HIS A 179 -5.11 -8.14 -7.35
N PHE A 180 -4.19 -7.60 -6.54
CA PHE A 180 -3.22 -6.52 -6.84
C PHE A 180 -3.81 -5.15 -7.22
N VAL A 181 -5.07 -4.88 -6.97
CA VAL A 181 -5.70 -3.56 -7.17
C VAL A 181 -6.62 -3.17 -6.02
N GLU A 182 -6.56 -3.87 -4.88
CA GLU A 182 -7.33 -3.63 -3.66
C GLU A 182 -7.17 -2.20 -3.15
N ASP A 183 -5.95 -1.66 -3.20
CA ASP A 183 -5.59 -0.30 -2.83
C ASP A 183 -6.21 0.72 -3.79
N TYR A 184 -5.97 0.55 -5.08
CA TYR A 184 -6.47 1.47 -6.10
C TYR A 184 -8.00 1.50 -6.12
N TYR A 185 -8.65 0.36 -5.90
CA TYR A 185 -10.10 0.28 -5.80
C TYR A 185 -10.62 1.06 -4.59
N LEU A 186 -9.98 0.93 -3.43
CA LEU A 186 -10.33 1.69 -2.23
C LEU A 186 -10.15 3.20 -2.45
N TRP A 187 -9.05 3.64 -3.06
CA TRP A 187 -8.85 5.08 -3.33
C TRP A 187 -9.91 5.64 -4.27
N CYS A 188 -10.37 4.87 -5.26
CA CYS A 188 -11.50 5.27 -6.09
C CYS A 188 -12.80 5.42 -5.28
N LYS A 189 -13.07 4.49 -4.35
CA LYS A 189 -14.25 4.58 -3.46
C LYS A 189 -14.17 5.79 -2.52
N MET A 190 -13.00 6.07 -1.96
CA MET A 190 -12.77 7.25 -1.11
C MET A 190 -12.95 8.56 -1.89
N ALA A 191 -12.43 8.64 -3.13
CA ALA A 191 -12.63 9.81 -3.99
C ALA A 191 -14.12 10.08 -4.31
N LEU A 192 -14.92 9.04 -4.52
CA LEU A 192 -16.37 9.15 -4.69
C LEU A 192 -17.09 9.66 -3.42
N ARG A 193 -16.50 9.48 -2.25
CA ARG A 193 -16.96 10.02 -0.97
C ARG A 193 -16.42 11.41 -0.66
N GLN A 194 -15.81 12.06 -1.66
CA GLN A 194 -15.20 13.40 -1.54
C GLN A 194 -14.10 13.48 -0.48
N CYS A 195 -13.42 12.36 -0.20
CA CYS A 195 -12.26 12.36 0.66
C CYS A 195 -11.18 13.30 0.13
N LYS A 196 -10.45 13.96 1.04
CA LYS A 196 -9.36 14.87 0.75
C LYS A 196 -8.03 14.17 0.89
N PHE A 197 -7.17 14.31 -0.11
CA PHE A 197 -5.92 13.57 -0.26
C PHE A 197 -4.71 14.49 -0.32
N ARG A 198 -3.57 14.01 0.17
CA ARG A 198 -2.27 14.66 0.00
C ARG A 198 -1.18 13.60 -0.10
N ASN A 199 -0.19 13.81 -0.97
CA ASN A 199 1.09 13.13 -0.86
C ASN A 199 2.15 14.14 -0.44
N LEU A 200 3.00 13.74 0.50
CA LEU A 200 4.17 14.53 0.87
C LEU A 200 5.23 14.41 -0.24
N LYS A 201 6.02 15.46 -0.41
CA LYS A 201 7.15 15.46 -1.36
C LYS A 201 8.33 14.62 -0.90
N GLU A 202 8.37 14.28 0.38
CA GLU A 202 9.41 13.50 1.03
C GLU A 202 9.29 12.02 0.67
N PHE A 203 10.43 11.36 0.60
CA PHE A 203 10.50 9.91 0.58
C PHE A 203 10.16 9.39 1.98
N LEU A 204 9.15 8.54 2.08
CA LEU A 204 8.63 8.03 3.33
C LEU A 204 8.99 6.57 3.59
N VAL A 205 9.27 5.84 2.51
CA VAL A 205 9.55 4.41 2.56
C VAL A 205 10.63 4.06 1.55
N HIS A 206 11.56 3.22 1.97
CA HIS A 206 12.42 2.45 1.09
C HIS A 206 11.71 1.14 0.75
N MET A 207 11.29 1.02 -0.51
CA MET A 207 10.54 -0.14 -1.00
C MET A 207 11.48 -1.18 -1.60
N ARG A 208 11.41 -2.38 -1.08
CA ARG A 208 12.19 -3.51 -1.60
C ARG A 208 11.63 -3.99 -2.93
N VAL A 209 12.50 -4.12 -3.93
CA VAL A 209 12.10 -4.55 -5.27
C VAL A 209 12.94 -5.74 -5.69
N ASP A 210 12.27 -6.82 -6.05
CA ASP A 210 12.88 -8.01 -6.63
C ASP A 210 12.52 -8.18 -8.12
N ASN A 211 13.16 -9.12 -8.78
CA ASN A 211 12.88 -9.46 -10.18
C ASN A 211 11.45 -9.97 -10.40
N ASN A 212 10.74 -10.40 -9.35
CA ASN A 212 9.38 -10.93 -9.42
C ASN A 212 8.32 -9.82 -9.28
N THR A 213 8.68 -8.66 -8.73
CA THR A 213 7.75 -7.54 -8.50
C THR A 213 7.02 -7.13 -9.79
N TYR A 214 7.71 -7.12 -10.93
CA TYR A 214 7.11 -6.81 -12.23
C TYR A 214 6.39 -7.99 -12.87
N ARG A 215 6.80 -9.24 -12.56
CA ARG A 215 6.13 -10.45 -13.10
C ARG A 215 4.73 -10.61 -12.53
N ARG A 216 4.54 -10.26 -11.25
CA ARG A 216 3.23 -10.35 -10.56
C ARG A 216 2.15 -9.46 -11.19
N ARG A 217 2.55 -8.33 -11.84
CA ARG A 217 1.64 -7.38 -12.53
C ARG A 217 1.39 -7.77 -13.98
N GLY A 218 1.22 -9.05 -14.28
CA GLY A 218 0.95 -9.57 -15.61
C GLY A 218 0.04 -10.78 -15.59
N GLY A 219 -0.38 -11.19 -16.81
CA GLY A 219 -1.24 -12.35 -17.02
C GLY A 219 -2.74 -12.05 -16.95
N LYS A 220 -3.53 -13.07 -17.29
CA LYS A 220 -4.98 -12.94 -17.40
C LYS A 220 -5.68 -12.58 -16.09
N LYS A 221 -5.21 -13.13 -14.95
CA LYS A 221 -5.80 -12.88 -13.63
C LYS A 221 -5.69 -11.39 -13.26
N TYR A 222 -4.50 -10.80 -13.38
CA TYR A 222 -4.31 -9.38 -13.14
C TYR A 222 -5.11 -8.51 -14.11
N PHE A 223 -5.18 -8.87 -15.38
CA PHE A 223 -6.00 -8.15 -16.36
C PHE A 223 -7.49 -8.16 -15.98
N HIS A 224 -8.02 -9.26 -15.43
CA HIS A 224 -9.42 -9.32 -14.95
C HIS A 224 -9.65 -8.34 -13.80
N SER A 225 -8.72 -8.23 -12.84
CA SER A 225 -8.79 -7.26 -11.74
C SER A 225 -8.80 -5.83 -12.28
N ILE A 226 -7.92 -5.51 -13.21
CA ILE A 226 -7.91 -4.19 -13.89
C ILE A 226 -9.23 -3.93 -14.63
N LYS A 227 -9.76 -4.91 -15.37
CA LYS A 227 -11.04 -4.76 -16.06
C LYS A 227 -12.19 -4.49 -15.11
N TYR A 228 -12.21 -5.17 -13.96
CA TYR A 228 -13.17 -4.92 -12.88
C TYR A 228 -13.08 -3.47 -12.36
N LEU A 229 -11.87 -3.03 -12.00
CA LEU A 229 -11.62 -1.67 -11.54
C LEU A 229 -12.01 -0.61 -12.59
N GLU A 230 -11.62 -0.76 -13.84
CA GLU A 230 -11.95 0.20 -14.89
C GLU A 230 -13.46 0.25 -15.17
N LYS A 231 -14.16 -0.90 -15.09
CA LYS A 231 -15.62 -0.95 -15.18
C LYS A 231 -16.27 -0.18 -14.02
N PHE A 232 -15.79 -0.38 -12.78
CA PHE A 232 -16.24 0.36 -11.62
C PHE A 232 -16.07 1.88 -11.80
N LYS A 233 -14.88 2.32 -12.24
CA LYS A 233 -14.59 3.73 -12.51
C LYS A 233 -15.56 4.33 -13.53
N MET A 234 -15.84 3.59 -14.60
CA MET A 234 -16.78 4.02 -15.65
C MET A 234 -18.23 4.09 -15.13
N GLN A 235 -18.67 3.09 -14.37
CA GLN A 235 -20.04 3.03 -13.84
C GLN A 235 -20.32 4.15 -12.80
N ASN A 236 -19.29 4.60 -12.10
CA ASN A 236 -19.40 5.63 -11.08
C ASN A 236 -18.95 7.03 -11.57
N GLY A 237 -18.77 7.22 -12.87
CA GLY A 237 -18.48 8.52 -13.45
C GLY A 237 -17.06 9.06 -13.26
N ILE A 238 -16.12 8.26 -12.71
CA ILE A 238 -14.71 8.66 -12.57
C ILE A 238 -14.07 8.81 -13.95
N ILE A 239 -14.47 7.96 -14.90
CA ILE A 239 -14.01 8.00 -16.30
C ILE A 239 -15.18 7.85 -17.27
N GLY A 240 -15.07 8.47 -18.45
CA GLY A 240 -16.01 8.28 -19.54
C GLY A 240 -15.72 6.99 -20.35
N ARG A 241 -16.67 6.59 -21.21
CA ARG A 241 -16.59 5.38 -22.06
C ARG A 241 -15.32 5.35 -22.94
N ALA A 242 -14.97 6.45 -23.57
CA ALA A 242 -13.78 6.53 -24.42
C ALA A 242 -12.50 6.24 -23.64
N ARG A 243 -12.36 6.80 -22.42
CA ARG A 243 -11.21 6.54 -21.53
C ARG A 243 -11.21 5.10 -21.03
N TYR A 244 -12.37 4.53 -20.70
CA TYR A 244 -12.50 3.11 -20.35
C TYR A 244 -11.94 2.20 -21.46
N ILE A 245 -12.38 2.40 -22.71
CA ILE A 245 -11.91 1.60 -23.87
C ILE A 245 -10.39 1.75 -24.00
N ARG A 246 -9.88 2.98 -24.00
CA ARG A 246 -8.44 3.24 -24.09
C ARG A 246 -7.66 2.52 -22.98
N ASN A 247 -8.09 2.66 -21.72
CA ASN A 247 -7.40 2.06 -20.58
C ASN A 247 -7.39 0.53 -20.67
N ILE A 248 -8.52 -0.09 -21.00
CA ILE A 248 -8.61 -1.55 -21.16
C ILE A 248 -7.73 -2.03 -22.30
N THR A 249 -7.71 -1.34 -23.46
CA THR A 249 -6.87 -1.72 -24.60
C THR A 249 -5.38 -1.66 -24.23
N VAL A 250 -4.94 -0.55 -23.64
CA VAL A 250 -3.55 -0.40 -23.20
C VAL A 250 -3.18 -1.49 -22.19
N ARG A 251 -4.02 -1.74 -21.20
CA ARG A 251 -3.76 -2.76 -20.17
C ARG A 251 -3.80 -4.17 -20.73
N PHE A 252 -4.68 -4.47 -21.69
CA PHE A 252 -4.69 -5.76 -22.37
C PHE A 252 -3.36 -6.01 -23.09
N VAL A 253 -2.87 -5.04 -23.86
CA VAL A 253 -1.56 -5.15 -24.51
C VAL A 253 -0.46 -5.37 -23.46
N GLN A 254 -0.41 -4.53 -22.43
CA GLN A 254 0.63 -4.60 -21.38
C GLN A 254 0.61 -5.91 -20.60
N CYS A 255 -0.57 -6.40 -20.20
CA CYS A 255 -0.67 -7.54 -19.29
C CYS A 255 -0.70 -8.89 -20.01
N VAL A 256 -1.28 -8.94 -21.23
CA VAL A 256 -1.57 -10.20 -21.91
C VAL A 256 -0.67 -10.43 -23.12
N LEU A 257 -0.41 -9.39 -23.94
CA LEU A 257 0.36 -9.54 -25.19
C LEU A 257 1.87 -9.37 -24.99
N LEU A 258 2.30 -8.50 -24.07
CA LEU A 258 3.73 -8.24 -23.88
C LEU A 258 4.42 -9.38 -23.10
N PRO A 259 5.54 -9.92 -23.61
CA PRO A 259 6.39 -10.85 -22.87
C PRO A 259 6.90 -10.24 -21.56
N ASN A 260 7.09 -11.06 -20.53
CA ASN A 260 7.52 -10.60 -19.19
C ASN A 260 8.81 -9.75 -19.20
N LYS A 261 9.79 -10.12 -20.06
CA LYS A 261 11.06 -9.38 -20.19
C LYS A 261 10.85 -7.95 -20.72
N LEU A 262 10.03 -7.80 -21.78
CA LEU A 262 9.74 -6.51 -22.38
C LEU A 262 8.89 -5.64 -21.46
N ARG A 263 7.94 -6.25 -20.73
CA ARG A 263 7.13 -5.58 -19.72
C ARG A 263 8.01 -4.97 -18.61
N GLY A 264 8.95 -5.73 -18.05
CA GLY A 264 9.89 -5.25 -17.03
C GLY A 264 10.75 -4.07 -17.54
N TRP A 265 11.18 -4.12 -18.80
CA TRP A 265 11.94 -3.02 -19.42
C TRP A 265 11.09 -1.75 -19.58
N ILE A 266 9.85 -1.87 -20.07
CA ILE A 266 8.91 -0.73 -20.21
C ILE A 266 8.61 -0.11 -18.83
N TYR A 267 8.34 -0.91 -17.81
CA TYR A 267 8.11 -0.42 -16.45
C TYR A 267 9.30 0.36 -15.92
N ARG A 268 10.52 -0.14 -16.10
CA ARG A 268 11.75 0.57 -15.70
C ARG A 268 11.91 1.90 -16.44
N LYS A 269 11.74 1.91 -17.75
CA LYS A 269 11.99 3.11 -18.59
C LYS A 269 10.93 4.21 -18.48
N PHE A 270 9.65 3.88 -18.23
CA PHE A 270 8.54 4.85 -18.30
C PHE A 270 7.86 5.14 -16.95
N LEU A 271 8.12 4.35 -15.92
CA LEU A 271 7.49 4.52 -14.60
C LEU A 271 8.52 4.79 -13.49
N ARG A 272 9.81 4.70 -13.81
CA ARG A 272 10.89 5.15 -12.95
C ARG A 272 11.49 6.43 -13.55
N GLN A 273 11.75 7.40 -12.69
CA GLN A 273 12.72 8.44 -13.00
C GLN A 273 14.06 7.89 -12.54
N ASP A 274 14.92 7.53 -13.48
CA ASP A 274 16.31 7.22 -13.19
C ASP A 274 16.97 8.45 -12.56
N ASN A 275 17.90 8.23 -11.64
CA ASN A 275 18.70 9.28 -11.01
C ASN A 275 19.53 10.05 -12.03
#